data_7d507bfe79447dc35f64104ece3fc25c
#
_entry.id   7d507bfe79447dc35f64104ece3fc25c
#
_cell.length_a   1.000
_cell.length_b   1.000
_cell.length_c   1.000
_cell.angle_alpha   90.00
_cell.angle_beta   90.00
_cell.angle_gamma   90.00
#
_symmetry.space_group_name_H-M   'P 1'
#
loop_
_entity.id
_entity.type
_entity.pdbx_description
1 polymer ?
#
loop_
_entity_poly.entity_id
_entity_poly.type
_entity_poly.pdbx_seq_one_letter_code
_entity_poly.pdbx_strand_id
1 'polypeptide(L)'
;MPAADAGRSGSARPLPDGVGDTADPSQPRWRRTVRTVGPWILTALILVVLVTLAQGLEWAEVWETLTTLHWWQLAVLVLGLLMRQLLNCLPLVWFIDGCSVPRAFQNDQASAVMYAVAPPPADYVTRMAMFGSWGIALPAATAGAVMNTLSFYVIRFGAPLLGVLVMIVTGMYDSAEIVPALLSALISVAILLAIWLGFRDERLAASIGGWAARVVGRFKRGIDIDAWRDSVVAFRHAAYGRVSSALPRSLLALVAMVVVDAGLIVLSIRFVGVPADQLSAVPVLTAFLVAYPLTALFFSGLGVLDAVVIATLLYHVDVDRSLEPELVAAFLIWRVISLGVPLVLGALSLIAWKIELARR
;
A
#
# COMPACT_ATOMS: atom_id res chain seq x y z
N MET A 1 -45.51 57.97 5.28
CA MET A 1 -44.26 58.54 4.70
C MET A 1 -43.11 58.16 5.56
N PRO A 2 -41.93 58.03 5.00
CA PRO A 2 -41.50 57.05 3.93
C PRO A 2 -40.48 56.10 4.51
N ALA A 3 -40.35 55.02 3.85
CA ALA A 3 -39.36 54.65 2.84
C ALA A 3 -38.05 54.09 3.37
N ALA A 4 -37.80 53.05 2.75
CA ALA A 4 -36.59 52.62 2.06
C ALA A 4 -35.55 51.96 2.97
N ASP A 5 -35.31 50.77 2.64
CA ASP A 5 -34.38 50.29 1.60
C ASP A 5 -33.09 49.76 2.20
N ALA A 6 -32.76 48.61 1.94
CA ALA A 6 -31.65 48.22 1.14
C ALA A 6 -31.34 46.73 1.30
N GLY A 7 -31.65 45.99 0.27
CA GLY A 7 -31.08 44.68 0.03
C GLY A 7 -29.57 44.77 -0.05
N ARG A 8 -28.87 43.93 0.72
CA ARG A 8 -27.47 43.57 0.44
C ARG A 8 -27.47 42.15 -0.16
N SER A 9 -27.50 42.14 -1.48
CA SER A 9 -27.09 41.01 -2.27
C SER A 9 -25.64 40.68 -1.91
N GLY A 10 -25.45 39.59 -1.18
CA GLY A 10 -24.15 38.99 -1.01
C GLY A 10 -23.71 38.42 -2.35
N SER A 11 -22.88 39.18 -3.07
CA SER A 11 -22.17 38.67 -4.24
C SER A 11 -21.26 37.52 -3.80
N ALA A 12 -21.61 36.30 -4.19
CA ALA A 12 -20.70 35.16 -4.12
C ALA A 12 -19.42 35.53 -4.88
N ARG A 13 -18.30 35.59 -4.17
CA ARG A 13 -16.98 35.66 -4.81
C ARG A 13 -16.83 34.45 -5.70
N PRO A 14 -16.48 34.62 -6.98
CA PRO A 14 -16.11 33.49 -7.82
C PRO A 14 -14.89 32.80 -7.22
N LEU A 15 -14.91 31.49 -7.20
CA LEU A 15 -13.74 30.67 -6.87
C LEU A 15 -12.62 31.05 -7.86
N PRO A 16 -11.37 31.15 -7.39
CA PRO A 16 -10.26 31.45 -8.29
C PRO A 16 -10.14 30.32 -9.31
N ASP A 17 -10.35 30.64 -10.56
CA ASP A 17 -10.10 29.79 -11.70
C ASP A 17 -8.64 29.35 -11.71
N GLY A 18 -8.43 28.03 -11.83
CA GLY A 18 -7.20 27.48 -12.37
C GLY A 18 -6.01 27.51 -11.43
N VAL A 19 -5.79 26.40 -10.71
CA VAL A 19 -4.42 25.98 -10.42
C VAL A 19 -3.79 25.55 -11.76
N GLY A 20 -3.62 26.51 -12.64
CA GLY A 20 -2.70 26.43 -13.76
C GLY A 20 -1.30 26.44 -13.18
N ASP A 21 -0.52 25.43 -13.52
CA ASP A 21 0.91 25.27 -13.24
C ASP A 21 1.68 26.47 -13.85
N THR A 22 1.63 27.64 -13.18
CA THR A 22 2.44 28.79 -13.57
C THR A 22 3.87 28.48 -13.20
N ALA A 23 4.58 27.90 -14.17
CA ALA A 23 5.99 27.63 -14.10
C ALA A 23 6.74 28.92 -13.77
N ASP A 24 7.33 28.99 -12.57
CA ASP A 24 8.22 30.07 -12.15
C ASP A 24 9.40 30.16 -13.15
N PRO A 25 9.54 31.28 -13.90
CA PRO A 25 10.60 31.43 -14.90
C PRO A 25 12.01 31.49 -14.30
N SER A 26 12.14 31.70 -12.99
CA SER A 26 13.41 31.84 -12.27
C SER A 26 14.08 30.52 -11.90
N GLN A 27 13.43 29.39 -12.10
CA GLN A 27 14.03 28.10 -11.74
C GLN A 27 15.07 27.66 -12.79
N PRO A 28 16.28 27.28 -12.36
CA PRO A 28 17.31 26.81 -13.30
C PRO A 28 16.83 25.59 -14.07
N ARG A 29 17.03 25.60 -15.39
CA ARG A 29 16.54 24.58 -16.34
C ARG A 29 16.83 23.14 -15.90
N TRP A 30 17.97 22.89 -15.24
CA TRP A 30 18.35 21.56 -14.77
C TRP A 30 17.39 20.99 -13.70
N ARG A 31 16.84 21.85 -12.80
CA ARG A 31 15.85 21.41 -11.78
C ARG A 31 14.54 20.98 -12.43
N ARG A 32 14.14 21.67 -13.49
CA ARG A 32 12.95 21.31 -14.27
C ARG A 32 13.16 19.98 -14.97
N THR A 33 14.33 19.80 -15.59
CA THR A 33 14.70 18.54 -16.23
C THR A 33 14.77 17.38 -15.24
N VAL A 34 15.41 17.56 -14.08
CA VAL A 34 15.46 16.53 -13.01
C VAL A 34 14.09 16.17 -12.49
N ARG A 35 13.18 17.13 -12.34
CA ARG A 35 11.81 16.90 -11.88
C ARG A 35 10.96 16.13 -12.91
N THR A 36 11.20 16.36 -14.19
CA THR A 36 10.46 15.69 -15.27
C THR A 36 11.11 14.36 -15.65
N VAL A 37 12.44 14.30 -15.70
CA VAL A 37 13.21 13.14 -16.17
C VAL A 37 13.60 12.21 -15.02
N GLY A 38 13.74 12.74 -13.79
CA GLY A 38 14.13 11.95 -12.61
C GLY A 38 13.24 10.71 -12.35
N PRO A 39 11.90 10.83 -12.38
CA PRO A 39 11.02 9.67 -12.25
C PRO A 39 11.22 8.64 -13.37
N TRP A 40 11.46 9.11 -14.61
CA TRP A 40 11.70 8.23 -15.76
C TRP A 40 13.07 7.53 -15.69
N ILE A 41 14.10 8.23 -15.21
CA ILE A 41 15.43 7.63 -14.97
C ILE A 41 15.31 6.57 -13.87
N LEU A 42 14.58 6.86 -12.77
CA LEU A 42 14.36 5.91 -11.70
C LEU A 42 13.59 4.69 -12.20
N THR A 43 12.52 4.90 -12.98
CA THR A 43 11.75 3.81 -13.59
C THR A 43 12.62 2.99 -14.55
N ALA A 44 13.44 3.65 -15.37
CA ALA A 44 14.37 2.96 -16.26
C ALA A 44 15.43 2.17 -15.50
N LEU A 45 15.99 2.73 -14.42
CA LEU A 45 16.94 2.04 -13.54
C LEU A 45 16.31 0.80 -12.89
N ILE A 46 15.09 0.93 -12.37
CA ILE A 46 14.34 -0.19 -11.83
C ILE A 46 14.07 -1.25 -12.90
N LEU A 47 13.67 -0.82 -14.11
CA LEU A 47 13.47 -1.73 -15.23
C LEU A 47 14.75 -2.46 -15.60
N VAL A 48 15.89 -1.77 -15.65
CA VAL A 48 17.22 -2.37 -15.90
C VAL A 48 17.57 -3.37 -14.80
N VAL A 49 17.36 -3.04 -13.52
CA VAL A 49 17.58 -3.97 -12.41
C VAL A 49 16.65 -5.18 -12.51
N LEU A 50 15.38 -4.99 -12.85
CA LEU A 50 14.43 -6.09 -13.05
C LEU A 50 14.82 -6.96 -14.24
N VAL A 51 15.26 -6.36 -15.34
CA VAL A 51 15.73 -7.10 -16.54
C VAL A 51 17.01 -7.87 -16.21
N THR A 52 17.96 -7.27 -15.48
CA THR A 52 19.19 -7.99 -15.07
C THR A 52 18.93 -9.13 -14.10
N LEU A 53 18.02 -8.95 -13.14
CA LEU A 53 17.56 -10.03 -12.27
C LEU A 53 16.83 -11.11 -13.07
N ALA A 54 15.98 -10.70 -14.02
CA ALA A 54 15.27 -11.61 -14.90
C ALA A 54 16.19 -12.39 -15.86
N GLN A 55 17.30 -11.78 -16.30
CA GLN A 55 18.30 -12.46 -17.15
C GLN A 55 19.11 -13.52 -16.40
N GLY A 56 19.21 -13.43 -15.06
CA GLY A 56 19.81 -14.44 -14.21
C GLY A 56 18.90 -15.66 -13.95
N LEU A 57 17.62 -15.59 -14.31
CA LEU A 57 16.66 -16.67 -14.16
C LEU A 57 16.65 -17.54 -15.44
N GLU A 58 16.78 -18.83 -15.30
CA GLU A 58 16.55 -19.78 -16.40
C GLU A 58 15.06 -19.88 -16.70
N TRP A 59 14.56 -18.98 -17.57
CA TRP A 59 13.15 -18.89 -17.94
C TRP A 59 12.54 -20.19 -18.43
N ALA A 60 13.38 -21.10 -18.96
CA ALA A 60 12.95 -22.42 -19.37
C ALA A 60 12.51 -23.26 -18.17
N GLU A 61 13.28 -23.27 -17.06
CA GLU A 61 12.92 -23.98 -15.83
C GLU A 61 11.70 -23.36 -15.14
N VAL A 62 11.62 -22.01 -15.16
CA VAL A 62 10.45 -21.29 -14.66
C VAL A 62 9.19 -21.69 -15.44
N TRP A 63 9.27 -21.72 -16.76
CA TRP A 63 8.15 -22.12 -17.62
C TRP A 63 7.77 -23.58 -17.40
N GLU A 64 8.75 -24.45 -17.31
CA GLU A 64 8.54 -25.87 -16.98
C GLU A 64 7.82 -26.02 -15.65
N THR A 65 8.27 -25.30 -14.59
CA THR A 65 7.62 -25.32 -13.27
C THR A 65 6.18 -24.78 -13.33
N LEU A 66 5.93 -23.70 -14.09
CA LEU A 66 4.58 -23.16 -14.26
C LEU A 66 3.65 -24.14 -14.99
N THR A 67 4.17 -24.91 -15.94
CA THR A 67 3.38 -25.92 -16.68
C THR A 67 3.10 -27.19 -15.87
N THR A 68 3.84 -27.44 -14.78
CA THR A 68 3.57 -28.55 -13.85
C THR A 68 2.38 -28.27 -12.93
N LEU A 69 1.98 -27.00 -12.76
CA LEU A 69 0.84 -26.62 -11.92
C LEU A 69 -0.48 -27.15 -12.50
N HIS A 70 -1.23 -27.84 -11.67
CA HIS A 70 -2.59 -28.25 -12.01
C HIS A 70 -3.53 -27.02 -11.96
N TRP A 71 -4.52 -26.99 -12.84
CA TRP A 71 -5.48 -25.90 -12.91
C TRP A 71 -6.17 -25.55 -11.57
N TRP A 72 -6.43 -26.56 -10.72
CA TRP A 72 -7.03 -26.36 -9.40
C TRP A 72 -6.07 -25.66 -8.42
N GLN A 73 -4.75 -25.88 -8.52
CA GLN A 73 -3.74 -25.18 -7.71
C GLN A 73 -3.73 -23.69 -8.04
N LEU A 74 -3.77 -23.35 -9.33
CA LEU A 74 -3.92 -21.98 -9.78
C LEU A 74 -5.22 -21.36 -9.26
N ALA A 75 -6.34 -22.08 -9.33
CA ALA A 75 -7.62 -21.62 -8.81
C ALA A 75 -7.56 -21.32 -7.29
N VAL A 76 -6.91 -22.18 -6.50
CA VAL A 76 -6.73 -21.99 -5.05
C VAL A 76 -5.90 -20.72 -4.77
N LEU A 77 -4.79 -20.52 -5.48
CA LEU A 77 -3.93 -19.35 -5.32
C LEU A 77 -4.68 -18.07 -5.71
N VAL A 78 -5.45 -18.07 -6.80
CA VAL A 78 -6.27 -16.93 -7.22
C VAL A 78 -7.36 -16.62 -6.19
N LEU A 79 -8.06 -17.64 -5.67
CA LEU A 79 -9.07 -17.45 -4.63
C LEU A 79 -8.48 -16.90 -3.33
N GLY A 80 -7.31 -17.42 -2.92
CA GLY A 80 -6.57 -16.89 -1.77
C GLY A 80 -6.16 -15.43 -1.98
N LEU A 81 -5.72 -15.08 -3.20
CA LEU A 81 -5.40 -13.70 -3.53
C LEU A 81 -6.64 -12.80 -3.55
N LEU A 82 -7.77 -13.25 -4.06
CA LEU A 82 -9.04 -12.50 -4.00
C LEU A 82 -9.44 -12.24 -2.55
N MET A 83 -9.28 -13.21 -1.65
CA MET A 83 -9.48 -13.03 -0.20
C MET A 83 -8.52 -11.97 0.36
N ARG A 84 -7.24 -12.04 0.01
CA ARG A 84 -6.22 -11.05 0.40
C ARG A 84 -6.60 -9.65 -0.07
N GLN A 85 -7.05 -9.49 -1.32
CA GLN A 85 -7.48 -8.20 -1.87
C GLN A 85 -8.76 -7.68 -1.21
N LEU A 86 -9.69 -8.57 -0.86
CA LEU A 86 -10.88 -8.21 -0.09
C LEU A 86 -10.50 -7.67 1.29
N LEU A 87 -9.63 -8.36 2.01
CA LEU A 87 -9.15 -7.91 3.33
C LEU A 87 -8.44 -6.55 3.24
N ASN A 88 -7.67 -6.31 2.16
CA ASN A 88 -6.96 -5.06 1.91
C ASN A 88 -7.90 -3.86 1.72
N CYS A 89 -9.07 -4.05 1.11
CA CYS A 89 -10.01 -2.95 0.85
C CYS A 89 -10.99 -2.66 2.00
N LEU A 90 -11.15 -3.58 2.97
CA LEU A 90 -12.10 -3.41 4.09
C LEU A 90 -11.88 -2.15 4.93
N PRO A 91 -10.65 -1.68 5.21
CA PRO A 91 -10.44 -0.43 5.92
C PRO A 91 -11.14 0.77 5.26
N LEU A 92 -11.20 0.83 3.93
CA LEU A 92 -11.90 1.91 3.22
C LEU A 92 -13.40 1.92 3.55
N VAL A 93 -14.01 0.73 3.71
CA VAL A 93 -15.43 0.59 4.08
C VAL A 93 -15.69 1.15 5.46
N TRP A 94 -14.78 0.92 6.41
CA TRP A 94 -14.95 1.34 7.80
C TRP A 94 -14.58 2.80 8.05
N PHE A 95 -13.62 3.34 7.27
CA PHE A 95 -13.21 4.73 7.41
C PHE A 95 -14.07 5.71 6.60
N ILE A 96 -14.75 5.26 5.53
CA ILE A 96 -15.47 6.12 4.60
C ILE A 96 -16.96 5.82 4.62
N ASP A 97 -17.80 6.82 5.02
CA ASP A 97 -19.25 6.71 4.98
C ASP A 97 -19.77 6.54 3.56
N GLY A 98 -20.74 5.65 3.42
CA GLY A 98 -21.35 5.35 2.16
C GLY A 98 -20.47 4.52 1.20
N CYS A 99 -19.28 4.11 1.64
CA CYS A 99 -18.43 3.22 0.88
C CYS A 99 -18.83 1.76 1.13
N SER A 100 -19.45 1.13 0.15
CA SER A 100 -19.78 -0.31 0.20
C SER A 100 -18.56 -1.18 -0.14
N VAL A 101 -18.57 -2.45 0.26
CA VAL A 101 -17.49 -3.41 -0.04
C VAL A 101 -17.18 -3.49 -1.54
N PRO A 102 -18.16 -3.62 -2.45
CA PRO A 102 -17.88 -3.64 -3.90
C PRO A 102 -17.20 -2.36 -4.39
N ARG A 103 -17.62 -1.18 -3.89
CA ARG A 103 -17.03 0.11 -4.27
C ARG A 103 -15.60 0.26 -3.71
N ALA A 104 -15.38 -0.17 -2.47
CA ALA A 104 -14.04 -0.19 -1.88
C ALA A 104 -13.10 -1.09 -2.66
N PHE A 105 -13.54 -2.31 -2.99
CA PHE A 105 -12.78 -3.25 -3.79
C PHE A 105 -12.45 -2.69 -5.18
N GLN A 106 -13.47 -2.19 -5.90
CA GLN A 106 -13.30 -1.59 -7.21
C GLN A 106 -12.34 -0.40 -7.18
N ASN A 107 -12.47 0.49 -6.18
CA ASN A 107 -11.59 1.65 -6.00
C ASN A 107 -10.15 1.22 -5.71
N ASP A 108 -9.96 0.24 -4.84
CA ASP A 108 -8.64 -0.23 -4.45
C ASP A 108 -7.89 -0.89 -5.62
N GLN A 109 -8.58 -1.76 -6.39
CA GLN A 109 -8.00 -2.41 -7.58
C GLN A 109 -7.70 -1.39 -8.69
N ALA A 110 -8.60 -0.42 -8.94
CA ALA A 110 -8.37 0.65 -9.90
C ALA A 110 -7.16 1.53 -9.52
N SER A 111 -7.03 1.87 -8.23
CA SER A 111 -5.86 2.59 -7.72
C SER A 111 -4.57 1.80 -7.87
N ALA A 112 -4.60 0.49 -7.60
CA ALA A 112 -3.43 -0.37 -7.70
C ALA A 112 -2.87 -0.42 -9.13
N VAL A 113 -3.74 -0.55 -10.15
CA VAL A 113 -3.28 -0.51 -11.55
C VAL A 113 -2.75 0.87 -11.93
N MET A 114 -3.39 1.96 -11.48
CA MET A 114 -2.90 3.31 -11.74
C MET A 114 -1.54 3.57 -11.09
N TYR A 115 -1.30 3.03 -9.88
CA TYR A 115 0.00 3.08 -9.23
C TYR A 115 1.09 2.36 -10.04
N ALA A 116 0.74 1.24 -10.70
CA ALA A 116 1.68 0.46 -11.50
C ALA A 116 2.01 1.07 -12.87
N VAL A 117 1.04 1.75 -13.52
CA VAL A 117 1.19 2.20 -14.92
C VAL A 117 1.37 3.71 -15.09
N ALA A 118 1.09 4.51 -14.07
CA ALA A 118 1.14 5.97 -14.17
C ALA A 118 1.98 6.59 -13.05
N PRO A 119 2.61 7.76 -13.31
CA PRO A 119 3.41 8.42 -12.27
C PRO A 119 2.52 8.95 -11.14
N PRO A 120 3.04 8.98 -9.88
CA PRO A 120 2.32 9.61 -8.77
C PRO A 120 1.97 11.08 -9.08
N PRO A 121 0.78 11.56 -8.68
CA PRO A 121 -0.22 10.94 -7.81
C PRO A 121 -1.43 10.33 -8.54
N ALA A 122 -1.25 9.70 -9.71
CA ALA A 122 -2.35 9.23 -10.55
C ALA A 122 -3.30 8.24 -9.84
N ASP A 123 -2.75 7.36 -9.00
CA ASP A 123 -3.49 6.44 -8.15
C ASP A 123 -4.45 7.18 -7.21
N TYR A 124 -3.94 8.21 -6.52
CA TYR A 124 -4.73 9.02 -5.61
C TYR A 124 -5.81 9.82 -6.32
N VAL A 125 -5.48 10.44 -7.46
CA VAL A 125 -6.44 11.19 -8.29
C VAL A 125 -7.57 10.28 -8.75
N THR A 126 -7.25 9.07 -9.23
CA THR A 126 -8.25 8.08 -9.64
C THR A 126 -9.14 7.67 -8.48
N ARG A 127 -8.55 7.38 -7.32
CA ARG A 127 -9.27 7.04 -6.09
C ARG A 127 -10.28 8.12 -5.71
N MET A 128 -9.87 9.38 -5.70
CA MET A 128 -10.74 10.52 -5.36
C MET A 128 -11.82 10.77 -6.42
N ALA A 129 -11.49 10.65 -7.70
CA ALA A 129 -12.46 10.78 -8.79
C ALA A 129 -13.57 9.72 -8.70
N MET A 130 -13.22 8.47 -8.39
CA MET A 130 -14.19 7.39 -8.19
C MET A 130 -15.11 7.68 -7.00
N PHE A 131 -14.56 8.05 -5.83
CA PHE A 131 -15.36 8.39 -4.66
C PHE A 131 -16.30 9.57 -4.93
N GLY A 132 -15.80 10.63 -5.58
CA GLY A 132 -16.62 11.79 -5.98
C GLY A 132 -17.76 11.39 -6.93
N SER A 133 -17.50 10.50 -7.89
CA SER A 133 -18.52 10.02 -8.82
C SER A 133 -19.63 9.21 -8.14
N TRP A 134 -19.36 8.62 -7.00
CA TRP A 134 -20.35 7.90 -6.17
C TRP A 134 -21.05 8.77 -5.14
N GLY A 135 -20.81 10.10 -5.16
CA GLY A 135 -21.42 11.06 -4.23
C GLY A 135 -20.78 11.07 -2.83
N ILE A 136 -19.60 10.46 -2.66
CA ILE A 136 -18.87 10.50 -1.41
C ILE A 136 -18.12 11.84 -1.32
N ALA A 137 -18.32 12.56 -0.21
CA ALA A 137 -17.67 13.85 0.01
C ALA A 137 -16.15 13.72 0.01
N LEU A 138 -15.46 14.54 -0.80
CA LEU A 138 -14.00 14.45 -0.96
C LEU A 138 -13.22 14.58 0.35
N PRO A 139 -13.59 15.45 1.31
CA PRO A 139 -12.88 15.50 2.60
C PRO A 139 -12.96 14.19 3.38
N ALA A 140 -14.13 13.54 3.39
CA ALA A 140 -14.31 12.23 4.04
C ALA A 140 -13.56 11.12 3.32
N ALA A 141 -13.60 11.11 1.97
CA ALA A 141 -12.86 10.16 1.14
C ALA A 141 -11.34 10.28 1.36
N THR A 142 -10.83 11.53 1.39
CA THR A 142 -9.42 11.82 1.65
C THR A 142 -9.02 11.35 3.03
N ALA A 143 -9.80 11.69 4.06
CA ALA A 143 -9.54 11.28 5.43
C ALA A 143 -9.50 9.76 5.57
N GLY A 144 -10.47 9.05 4.98
CA GLY A 144 -10.52 7.61 5.00
C GLY A 144 -9.37 6.95 4.24
N ALA A 145 -9.00 7.47 3.07
CA ALA A 145 -7.86 6.97 2.30
C ALA A 145 -6.53 7.15 3.05
N VAL A 146 -6.32 8.28 3.72
CA VAL A 146 -5.15 8.52 4.56
C VAL A 146 -5.12 7.55 5.75
N MET A 147 -6.25 7.36 6.43
CA MET A 147 -6.34 6.39 7.54
C MET A 147 -6.09 4.96 7.09
N ASN A 148 -6.60 4.57 5.91
CA ASN A 148 -6.27 3.28 5.30
C ASN A 148 -4.77 3.12 5.08
N THR A 149 -4.13 4.13 4.49
CA THR A 149 -2.68 4.13 4.25
C THR A 149 -1.87 4.04 5.55
N LEU A 150 -2.23 4.85 6.55
CA LEU A 150 -1.56 4.82 7.86
C LEU A 150 -1.73 3.46 8.55
N SER A 151 -2.94 2.88 8.53
CA SER A 151 -3.21 1.54 9.07
C SER A 151 -2.36 0.48 8.37
N PHE A 152 -2.22 0.57 7.05
CA PHE A 152 -1.38 -0.32 6.28
C PHE A 152 0.11 -0.20 6.68
N TYR A 153 0.63 1.01 6.89
CA TYR A 153 2.00 1.21 7.36
C TYR A 153 2.20 0.70 8.79
N VAL A 154 1.21 0.84 9.68
CA VAL A 154 1.26 0.24 11.01
C VAL A 154 1.48 -1.28 10.91
N ILE A 155 0.70 -1.97 10.08
CA ILE A 155 0.84 -3.42 9.92
C ILE A 155 2.14 -3.76 9.18
N ARG A 156 2.52 -3.01 8.16
CA ARG A 156 3.76 -3.23 7.41
C ARG A 156 4.99 -3.22 8.30
N PHE A 157 5.11 -2.25 9.19
CA PHE A 157 6.23 -2.14 10.11
C PHE A 157 6.02 -2.90 11.43
N GLY A 158 4.79 -3.30 11.73
CA GLY A 158 4.46 -4.16 12.86
C GLY A 158 4.60 -5.67 12.57
N ALA A 159 4.58 -6.07 11.30
CA ALA A 159 4.65 -7.47 10.91
C ALA A 159 5.90 -8.22 11.44
N PRO A 160 7.11 -7.63 11.49
CA PRO A 160 8.26 -8.31 12.09
C PRO A 160 8.06 -8.71 13.55
N LEU A 161 7.30 -7.93 14.35
CA LEU A 161 6.97 -8.35 15.71
C LEU A 161 6.10 -9.60 15.75
N LEU A 162 5.18 -9.74 14.79
CA LEU A 162 4.38 -10.96 14.67
C LEU A 162 5.28 -12.14 14.29
N GLY A 163 6.27 -11.92 13.40
CA GLY A 163 7.27 -12.94 13.06
C GLY A 163 8.05 -13.38 14.29
N VAL A 164 8.62 -12.45 15.06
CA VAL A 164 9.34 -12.75 16.30
C VAL A 164 8.45 -13.46 17.32
N LEU A 165 7.18 -13.06 17.45
CA LEU A 165 6.23 -13.73 18.34
C LEU A 165 6.01 -15.20 17.91
N VAL A 166 5.87 -15.46 16.62
CA VAL A 166 5.76 -16.82 16.08
C VAL A 166 7.01 -17.63 16.39
N MET A 167 8.21 -17.06 16.22
CA MET A 167 9.49 -17.71 16.58
C MET A 167 9.56 -18.09 18.06
N ILE A 168 9.17 -17.17 18.94
CA ILE A 168 9.16 -17.42 20.40
C ILE A 168 8.20 -18.55 20.75
N VAL A 169 6.96 -18.51 20.22
CA VAL A 169 5.92 -19.51 20.52
C VAL A 169 6.29 -20.90 19.97
N THR A 170 6.99 -20.96 18.84
CA THR A 170 7.39 -22.23 18.22
C THR A 170 8.76 -22.75 18.67
N GLY A 171 9.47 -21.98 19.53
CA GLY A 171 10.82 -22.35 19.99
C GLY A 171 11.92 -22.20 18.95
N MET A 172 11.63 -21.63 17.79
CA MET A 172 12.57 -21.37 16.70
C MET A 172 13.20 -19.97 16.86
N TYR A 173 13.87 -19.74 17.99
CA TYR A 173 14.38 -18.42 18.34
C TYR A 173 15.72 -18.13 17.65
N ASP A 174 15.79 -17.04 16.88
CA ASP A 174 17.02 -16.46 16.37
C ASP A 174 17.19 -15.02 16.88
N SER A 175 18.27 -14.78 17.62
CA SER A 175 18.57 -13.45 18.17
C SER A 175 18.90 -12.41 17.10
N ALA A 176 19.33 -12.82 15.91
CA ALA A 176 19.65 -11.90 14.81
C ALA A 176 18.42 -11.14 14.27
N GLU A 177 17.23 -11.75 14.37
CA GLU A 177 15.99 -11.17 13.85
C GLU A 177 15.35 -10.15 14.82
N ILE A 178 15.74 -10.14 16.08
CA ILE A 178 15.09 -9.29 17.11
C ILE A 178 15.37 -7.81 16.88
N VAL A 179 16.61 -7.44 16.63
CA VAL A 179 16.97 -6.01 16.48
C VAL A 179 16.27 -5.38 15.27
N PRO A 180 16.31 -5.96 14.07
CA PRO A 180 15.52 -5.47 12.94
C PRO A 180 14.01 -5.39 13.21
N ALA A 181 13.44 -6.40 13.89
CA ALA A 181 12.03 -6.41 14.25
C ALA A 181 11.67 -5.29 15.24
N LEU A 182 12.50 -5.05 16.26
CA LEU A 182 12.28 -3.95 17.23
C LEU A 182 12.40 -2.57 16.56
N LEU A 183 13.37 -2.37 15.67
CA LEU A 183 13.50 -1.11 14.92
C LEU A 183 12.27 -0.87 14.02
N SER A 184 11.80 -1.89 13.35
CA SER A 184 10.58 -1.83 12.53
C SER A 184 9.34 -1.55 13.40
N ALA A 185 9.23 -2.21 14.55
CA ALA A 185 8.16 -2.00 15.49
C ALA A 185 8.11 -0.57 16.04
N LEU A 186 9.28 0.04 16.28
CA LEU A 186 9.35 1.43 16.71
C LEU A 186 8.67 2.37 15.72
N ILE A 187 8.85 2.14 14.41
CA ILE A 187 8.16 2.90 13.36
C ILE A 187 6.65 2.68 13.44
N SER A 188 6.19 1.43 13.60
CA SER A 188 4.77 1.10 13.75
C SER A 188 4.16 1.81 14.96
N VAL A 189 4.82 1.74 16.12
CA VAL A 189 4.38 2.41 17.35
C VAL A 189 4.37 3.93 17.18
N ALA A 190 5.37 4.51 16.51
CA ALA A 190 5.41 5.95 16.23
C ALA A 190 4.22 6.39 15.36
N ILE A 191 3.84 5.59 14.36
CA ILE A 191 2.66 5.87 13.52
C ILE A 191 1.37 5.77 14.36
N LEU A 192 1.21 4.72 15.18
CA LEU A 192 0.05 4.58 16.06
C LEU A 192 -0.04 5.74 17.06
N LEU A 193 1.08 6.14 17.64
CA LEU A 193 1.15 7.27 18.55
C LEU A 193 0.79 8.58 17.84
N ALA A 194 1.26 8.79 16.61
CA ALA A 194 0.92 9.97 15.81
C ALA A 194 -0.59 10.00 15.49
N ILE A 195 -1.18 8.86 15.15
CA ILE A 195 -2.63 8.72 14.96
C ILE A 195 -3.35 9.08 16.26
N TRP A 196 -2.98 8.46 17.38
CA TRP A 196 -3.62 8.68 18.67
C TRP A 196 -3.51 10.14 19.14
N LEU A 197 -2.33 10.75 19.04
CA LEU A 197 -2.11 12.17 19.40
C LEU A 197 -2.92 13.10 18.51
N GLY A 198 -2.95 12.86 17.20
CA GLY A 198 -3.74 13.65 16.25
C GLY A 198 -5.24 13.64 16.54
N PHE A 199 -5.76 12.53 17.09
CA PHE A 199 -7.18 12.41 17.45
C PHE A 199 -7.50 12.84 18.89
N ARG A 200 -6.51 12.91 19.78
CA ARG A 200 -6.70 13.27 21.18
C ARG A 200 -7.07 14.76 21.35
N ASP A 201 -6.34 15.66 20.69
CA ASP A 201 -6.47 17.11 20.84
C ASP A 201 -6.29 17.82 19.48
N GLU A 202 -7.12 18.84 19.24
CA GLU A 202 -7.05 19.67 18.04
C GLU A 202 -5.75 20.46 17.93
N ARG A 203 -5.22 20.95 19.07
CA ARG A 203 -3.93 21.65 19.12
C ARG A 203 -2.78 20.73 18.74
N LEU A 204 -2.84 19.47 19.18
CA LEU A 204 -1.86 18.45 18.78
C LEU A 204 -1.97 18.11 17.29
N ALA A 205 -3.18 17.97 16.75
CA ALA A 205 -3.41 17.79 15.33
C ALA A 205 -2.81 18.93 14.50
N ALA A 206 -3.09 20.19 14.86
CA ALA A 206 -2.51 21.36 14.23
C ALA A 206 -0.98 21.41 14.33
N SER A 207 -0.42 21.00 15.48
CA SER A 207 1.04 20.91 15.70
C SER A 207 1.68 19.87 14.79
N ILE A 208 1.08 18.67 14.67
CA ILE A 208 1.52 17.61 13.77
C ILE A 208 1.49 18.08 12.31
N GLY A 209 0.39 18.73 11.89
CA GLY A 209 0.27 19.34 10.56
C GLY A 209 1.37 20.37 10.29
N GLY A 210 1.60 21.28 11.23
CA GLY A 210 2.65 22.29 11.13
C GLY A 210 4.07 21.72 11.14
N TRP A 211 4.31 20.63 11.87
CA TRP A 211 5.59 19.92 11.83
C TRP A 211 5.80 19.22 10.48
N ALA A 212 4.79 18.51 10.00
CA ALA A 212 4.81 17.83 8.69
C ALA A 212 5.05 18.85 7.57
N ALA A 213 4.35 19.99 7.59
CA ALA A 213 4.57 21.07 6.61
C ALA A 213 6.01 21.59 6.62
N ARG A 214 6.63 21.75 7.81
CA ARG A 214 8.03 22.18 7.94
C ARG A 214 9.02 21.15 7.39
N VAL A 215 8.79 19.86 7.66
CA VAL A 215 9.63 18.77 7.13
C VAL A 215 9.55 18.74 5.61
N VAL A 216 8.34 18.74 5.04
CA VAL A 216 8.12 18.75 3.59
C VAL A 216 8.62 20.05 2.96
N GLY A 217 8.47 21.18 3.66
CA GLY A 217 8.96 22.50 3.25
C GLY A 217 10.48 22.59 3.07
N ARG A 218 11.26 21.68 3.72
CA ARG A 218 12.72 21.55 3.47
C ARG A 218 13.03 21.05 2.06
N PHE A 219 12.13 20.25 1.50
CA PHE A 219 12.31 19.62 0.18
C PHE A 219 11.51 20.34 -0.91
N LYS A 220 10.40 21.00 -0.55
CA LYS A 220 9.51 21.70 -1.48
C LYS A 220 9.24 23.11 -0.99
N ARG A 221 9.66 24.13 -1.77
CA ARG A 221 9.38 25.56 -1.50
C ARG A 221 7.90 25.88 -1.76
N GLY A 222 7.35 26.82 -0.98
CA GLY A 222 5.99 27.33 -1.18
C GLY A 222 4.90 26.52 -0.46
N ILE A 223 5.24 25.78 0.60
CA ILE A 223 4.26 25.10 1.45
C ILE A 223 3.71 26.13 2.45
N ASP A 224 2.38 26.31 2.39
CA ASP A 224 1.64 27.06 3.39
C ASP A 224 1.42 26.19 4.64
N ILE A 225 2.09 26.58 5.74
CA ILE A 225 2.04 25.83 7.01
C ILE A 225 0.65 25.92 7.63
N ASP A 226 -0.03 27.04 7.50
CA ASP A 226 -1.35 27.24 8.10
C ASP A 226 -2.41 26.46 7.32
N ALA A 227 -2.35 26.43 5.99
CA ALA A 227 -3.20 25.56 5.18
C ALA A 227 -3.01 24.07 5.50
N TRP A 228 -1.79 23.64 5.84
CA TRP A 228 -1.54 22.27 6.30
C TRP A 228 -2.12 21.97 7.69
N ARG A 229 -2.01 22.93 8.62
CA ARG A 229 -2.64 22.83 9.94
C ARG A 229 -4.15 22.69 9.83
N ASP A 230 -4.77 23.59 9.06
CA ASP A 230 -6.22 23.57 8.83
C ASP A 230 -6.68 22.29 8.16
N SER A 231 -5.89 21.77 7.21
CA SER A 231 -6.16 20.49 6.56
C SER A 231 -6.14 19.32 7.53
N VAL A 232 -5.19 19.28 8.48
CA VAL A 232 -5.11 18.21 9.49
C VAL A 232 -6.24 18.33 10.51
N VAL A 233 -6.63 19.55 10.88
CA VAL A 233 -7.78 19.79 11.76
C VAL A 233 -9.09 19.38 11.07
N ALA A 234 -9.29 19.76 9.83
CA ALA A 234 -10.45 19.34 9.03
C ALA A 234 -10.51 17.82 8.85
N PHE A 235 -9.35 17.19 8.60
CA PHE A 235 -9.20 15.74 8.57
C PHE A 235 -9.63 15.09 9.89
N ARG A 236 -9.14 15.61 11.02
CA ARG A 236 -9.54 15.14 12.36
C ARG A 236 -11.06 15.18 12.55
N HIS A 237 -11.69 16.32 12.23
CA HIS A 237 -13.15 16.45 12.35
C HIS A 237 -13.91 15.44 11.47
N ALA A 238 -13.45 15.23 10.24
CA ALA A 238 -14.07 14.28 9.32
C ALA A 238 -13.94 12.81 9.79
N ALA A 239 -12.87 12.47 10.52
CA ALA A 239 -12.57 11.08 10.92
C ALA A 239 -12.89 10.78 12.40
N TYR A 240 -13.07 11.80 13.27
CA TYR A 240 -13.10 11.66 14.73
C TYR A 240 -14.08 10.61 15.27
N GLY A 241 -15.29 10.57 14.75
CA GLY A 241 -16.34 9.65 15.26
C GLY A 241 -16.11 8.17 14.92
N ARG A 242 -15.18 7.87 14.02
CA ARG A 242 -15.00 6.51 13.46
C ARG A 242 -13.70 5.85 13.79
N VAL A 243 -12.64 6.61 13.96
CA VAL A 243 -11.29 6.05 14.12
C VAL A 243 -11.24 5.07 15.28
N SER A 244 -11.88 5.36 16.40
CA SER A 244 -11.89 4.50 17.59
C SER A 244 -12.45 3.09 17.32
N SER A 245 -13.46 2.97 16.47
CA SER A 245 -14.08 1.68 16.12
C SER A 245 -13.54 1.07 14.82
N ALA A 246 -13.18 1.90 13.84
CA ALA A 246 -12.69 1.45 12.55
C ALA A 246 -11.24 0.99 12.59
N LEU A 247 -10.37 1.68 13.36
CA LEU A 247 -8.94 1.39 13.39
C LEU A 247 -8.63 -0.04 13.86
N PRO A 248 -9.17 -0.54 14.99
CA PRO A 248 -8.89 -1.91 15.43
C PRO A 248 -9.34 -2.96 14.41
N ARG A 249 -10.53 -2.77 13.80
CA ARG A 249 -11.06 -3.68 12.77
C ARG A 249 -10.18 -3.64 11.52
N SER A 250 -9.71 -2.46 11.12
CA SER A 250 -8.81 -2.29 9.98
C SER A 250 -7.47 -2.96 10.21
N LEU A 251 -6.88 -2.81 11.40
CA LEU A 251 -5.64 -3.48 11.76
C LEU A 251 -5.80 -5.00 11.75
N LEU A 252 -6.90 -5.52 12.30
CA LEU A 252 -7.19 -6.95 12.29
C LEU A 252 -7.34 -7.50 10.86
N ALA A 253 -8.08 -6.80 9.99
CA ALA A 253 -8.23 -7.21 8.59
C ALA A 253 -6.88 -7.18 7.85
N LEU A 254 -6.05 -6.18 8.10
CA LEU A 254 -4.72 -6.08 7.48
C LEU A 254 -3.73 -7.12 8.04
N VAL A 255 -3.82 -7.50 9.32
CA VAL A 255 -3.08 -8.66 9.86
C VAL A 255 -3.52 -9.94 9.14
N ALA A 256 -4.84 -10.17 9.04
CA ALA A 256 -5.36 -11.32 8.32
C ALA A 256 -4.92 -11.33 6.84
N MET A 257 -4.89 -10.16 6.19
CA MET A 257 -4.35 -10.00 4.84
C MET A 257 -2.90 -10.47 4.72
N VAL A 258 -2.03 -10.06 5.66
CA VAL A 258 -0.60 -10.45 5.65
C VAL A 258 -0.45 -11.95 5.92
N VAL A 259 -1.25 -12.52 6.80
CA VAL A 259 -1.26 -13.97 7.06
C VAL A 259 -1.71 -14.75 5.82
N VAL A 260 -2.74 -14.28 5.12
CA VAL A 260 -3.17 -14.90 3.84
C VAL A 260 -2.07 -14.79 2.80
N ASP A 261 -1.38 -13.66 2.70
CA ASP A 261 -0.28 -13.44 1.75
C ASP A 261 0.88 -14.42 2.01
N ALA A 262 1.28 -14.57 3.29
CA ALA A 262 2.25 -15.58 3.71
C ALA A 262 1.78 -17.02 3.42
N GLY A 263 0.49 -17.29 3.65
CA GLY A 263 -0.13 -18.59 3.34
C GLY A 263 -0.07 -18.91 1.83
N LEU A 264 -0.20 -17.91 0.96
CA LEU A 264 -0.06 -18.08 -0.48
C LEU A 264 1.37 -18.49 -0.86
N ILE A 265 2.40 -17.96 -0.20
CA ILE A 265 3.78 -18.37 -0.41
C ILE A 265 3.96 -19.83 0.03
N VAL A 266 3.47 -20.20 1.22
CA VAL A 266 3.52 -21.60 1.69
C VAL A 266 2.83 -22.54 0.71
N LEU A 267 1.63 -22.17 0.21
CA LEU A 267 0.93 -22.98 -0.79
C LEU A 267 1.71 -23.07 -2.09
N SER A 268 2.33 -22.00 -2.57
CA SER A 268 3.18 -22.03 -3.76
C SER A 268 4.35 -22.99 -3.59
N ILE A 269 5.01 -22.99 -2.42
CA ILE A 269 6.10 -23.93 -2.08
C ILE A 269 5.59 -25.40 -2.11
N ARG A 270 4.38 -25.66 -1.58
CA ARG A 270 3.79 -27.01 -1.65
C ARG A 270 3.46 -27.43 -3.07
N PHE A 271 3.01 -26.50 -3.89
CA PHE A 271 2.60 -26.79 -5.27
C PHE A 271 3.76 -27.04 -6.23
N VAL A 272 4.95 -26.54 -5.92
CA VAL A 272 6.18 -26.90 -6.64
C VAL A 272 6.82 -28.21 -6.15
N GLY A 273 6.22 -28.87 -5.17
CA GLY A 273 6.64 -30.22 -4.75
C GLY A 273 7.47 -30.27 -3.48
N VAL A 274 7.73 -29.16 -2.78
CA VAL A 274 8.45 -29.18 -1.50
C VAL A 274 7.51 -29.60 -0.37
N PRO A 275 7.70 -30.78 0.25
CA PRO A 275 6.80 -31.31 1.26
C PRO A 275 7.03 -30.63 2.64
N ALA A 276 6.08 -30.83 3.57
CA ALA A 276 6.10 -30.15 4.86
C ALA A 276 7.17 -30.66 5.84
N ASP A 277 7.66 -31.85 5.65
CA ASP A 277 8.76 -32.46 6.41
C ASP A 277 10.14 -31.90 6.03
N GLN A 278 10.32 -31.46 4.78
CA GLN A 278 11.55 -30.79 4.35
C GLN A 278 11.55 -29.30 4.72
N LEU A 279 10.42 -28.61 4.58
CA LEU A 279 10.28 -27.22 4.95
C LEU A 279 8.89 -26.97 5.55
N SER A 280 8.81 -26.79 6.86
CA SER A 280 7.55 -26.49 7.53
C SER A 280 7.05 -25.07 7.19
N ALA A 281 5.76 -24.80 7.45
CA ALA A 281 5.16 -23.48 7.16
C ALA A 281 5.68 -22.36 8.07
N VAL A 282 6.11 -22.70 9.28
CA VAL A 282 6.48 -21.71 10.31
C VAL A 282 7.70 -20.88 9.91
N PRO A 283 8.84 -21.44 9.50
CA PRO A 283 9.98 -20.67 9.00
C PRO A 283 9.62 -19.76 7.83
N VAL A 284 8.82 -20.25 6.88
CA VAL A 284 8.38 -19.44 5.72
C VAL A 284 7.56 -18.24 6.17
N LEU A 285 6.57 -18.48 7.05
CA LEU A 285 5.74 -17.43 7.62
C LEU A 285 6.59 -16.40 8.37
N THR A 286 7.51 -16.84 9.20
CA THR A 286 8.38 -15.99 10.01
C THR A 286 9.30 -15.15 9.12
N ALA A 287 10.03 -15.78 8.20
CA ALA A 287 10.93 -15.07 7.28
C ALA A 287 10.18 -14.02 6.45
N PHE A 288 8.98 -14.35 5.98
CA PHE A 288 8.13 -13.39 5.25
C PHE A 288 7.68 -12.22 6.14
N LEU A 289 7.21 -12.50 7.36
CA LEU A 289 6.76 -11.45 8.30
C LEU A 289 7.91 -10.51 8.67
N VAL A 290 9.11 -11.03 8.92
CA VAL A 290 10.29 -10.20 9.24
C VAL A 290 10.70 -9.37 8.03
N ALA A 291 10.67 -9.93 6.82
CA ALA A 291 10.98 -9.23 5.59
C ALA A 291 9.86 -8.29 5.09
N TYR A 292 8.64 -8.35 5.67
CA TYR A 292 7.47 -7.63 5.17
C TYR A 292 7.65 -6.11 5.00
N PRO A 293 8.42 -5.37 5.82
CA PRO A 293 8.72 -3.95 5.61
C PRO A 293 9.35 -3.66 4.24
N LEU A 294 10.05 -4.62 3.64
CA LEU A 294 10.64 -4.48 2.31
C LEU A 294 9.58 -4.31 1.20
N THR A 295 8.31 -4.67 1.47
CA THR A 295 7.19 -4.36 0.58
C THR A 295 6.96 -2.85 0.42
N ALA A 296 7.58 -1.99 1.25
CA ALA A 296 7.58 -0.54 1.06
C ALA A 296 8.42 -0.09 -0.13
N LEU A 297 9.33 -0.93 -0.60
CA LEU A 297 10.11 -0.68 -1.80
C LEU A 297 9.25 -0.77 -3.06
N PHE A 298 9.78 -0.29 -4.19
CA PHE A 298 9.07 -0.29 -5.47
C PHE A 298 8.56 -1.68 -5.84
N PHE A 299 7.38 -1.73 -6.46
CA PHE A 299 6.69 -2.97 -6.85
C PHE A 299 6.58 -3.99 -5.71
N SER A 300 6.25 -3.51 -4.49
CA SER A 300 6.13 -4.35 -3.29
C SER A 300 7.39 -5.16 -2.98
N GLY A 301 8.57 -4.55 -3.20
CA GLY A 301 9.86 -5.17 -2.92
C GLY A 301 10.22 -6.32 -3.86
N LEU A 302 9.71 -6.29 -5.10
CA LEU A 302 9.98 -7.32 -6.11
C LEU A 302 11.49 -7.61 -6.22
N GLY A 303 11.85 -8.89 -6.13
CA GLY A 303 13.22 -9.38 -6.14
C GLY A 303 13.96 -9.22 -4.81
N VAL A 304 13.85 -8.07 -4.12
CA VAL A 304 14.55 -7.81 -2.85
C VAL A 304 13.93 -8.62 -1.70
N LEU A 305 12.62 -8.52 -1.52
CA LEU A 305 11.91 -9.29 -0.50
C LEU A 305 12.08 -10.78 -0.76
N ASP A 306 11.95 -11.20 -2.01
CA ASP A 306 12.04 -12.60 -2.41
C ASP A 306 13.42 -13.16 -2.09
N ALA A 307 14.49 -12.45 -2.48
CA ALA A 307 15.86 -12.85 -2.20
C ALA A 307 16.14 -12.89 -0.69
N VAL A 308 15.66 -11.91 0.08
CA VAL A 308 15.85 -11.90 1.54
C VAL A 308 15.14 -13.09 2.19
N VAL A 309 13.89 -13.39 1.83
CA VAL A 309 13.17 -14.53 2.40
C VAL A 309 13.83 -15.84 2.03
N ILE A 310 14.19 -16.05 0.75
CA ILE A 310 14.87 -17.27 0.30
C ILE A 310 16.22 -17.42 1.01
N ALA A 311 17.03 -16.33 1.10
CA ALA A 311 18.29 -16.36 1.80
C ALA A 311 18.11 -16.69 3.29
N THR A 312 17.11 -16.12 3.96
CA THR A 312 16.80 -16.44 5.36
C THR A 312 16.49 -17.93 5.52
N LEU A 313 15.68 -18.53 4.64
CA LEU A 313 15.37 -19.96 4.69
C LEU A 313 16.59 -20.83 4.49
N LEU A 314 17.45 -20.52 3.51
CA LEU A 314 18.64 -21.33 3.17
C LEU A 314 19.77 -21.20 4.19
N TYR A 315 19.96 -20.02 4.82
CA TYR A 315 21.13 -19.76 5.67
C TYR A 315 20.83 -19.75 7.17
N HIS A 316 19.60 -19.41 7.58
CA HIS A 316 19.25 -19.34 9.02
C HIS A 316 18.37 -20.51 9.49
N VAL A 317 17.64 -21.15 8.58
CA VAL A 317 16.76 -22.29 8.90
C VAL A 317 17.43 -23.64 8.55
N ASP A 318 18.63 -23.59 7.99
CA ASP A 318 19.40 -24.77 7.55
C ASP A 318 18.61 -25.70 6.60
N VAL A 319 17.84 -25.07 5.71
CA VAL A 319 17.12 -25.78 4.63
C VAL A 319 18.15 -26.29 3.62
N ASP A 320 17.96 -27.51 3.12
CA ASP A 320 18.82 -28.08 2.10
C ASP A 320 18.91 -27.13 0.89
N ARG A 321 20.14 -26.74 0.52
CA ARG A 321 20.38 -25.85 -0.62
C ARG A 321 19.95 -26.45 -1.96
N SER A 322 19.75 -27.74 -2.03
CA SER A 322 19.15 -28.36 -3.21
C SER A 322 17.73 -27.92 -3.50
N LEU A 323 17.03 -27.30 -2.51
CA LEU A 323 15.68 -26.76 -2.65
C LEU A 323 15.64 -25.30 -3.14
N GLU A 324 16.80 -24.67 -3.39
CA GLU A 324 16.86 -23.27 -3.85
C GLU A 324 16.06 -23.06 -5.16
N PRO A 325 16.18 -23.90 -6.20
CA PRO A 325 15.39 -23.74 -7.43
C PRO A 325 13.88 -23.80 -7.19
N GLU A 326 13.43 -24.73 -6.36
CA GLU A 326 12.00 -24.88 -6.02
C GLU A 326 11.47 -23.66 -5.24
N LEU A 327 12.27 -23.11 -4.31
CA LEU A 327 11.92 -21.90 -3.60
C LEU A 327 11.81 -20.71 -4.56
N VAL A 328 12.77 -20.54 -5.45
CA VAL A 328 12.72 -19.48 -6.49
C VAL A 328 11.47 -19.63 -7.35
N ALA A 329 11.17 -20.83 -7.81
CA ALA A 329 9.98 -21.13 -8.60
C ALA A 329 8.68 -20.82 -7.83
N ALA A 330 8.60 -21.20 -6.55
CA ALA A 330 7.44 -20.90 -5.70
C ALA A 330 7.20 -19.39 -5.52
N PHE A 331 8.28 -18.64 -5.26
CA PHE A 331 8.19 -17.18 -5.14
C PHE A 331 7.80 -16.54 -6.46
N LEU A 332 8.27 -17.05 -7.58
CA LEU A 332 7.89 -16.55 -8.89
C LEU A 332 6.39 -16.78 -9.19
N ILE A 333 5.87 -17.98 -8.88
CA ILE A 333 4.43 -18.27 -8.99
C ILE A 333 3.63 -17.28 -8.14
N TRP A 334 4.02 -17.11 -6.88
CA TRP A 334 3.36 -16.14 -6.00
C TRP A 334 3.43 -14.72 -6.58
N ARG A 335 4.56 -14.28 -7.15
CA ARG A 335 4.71 -12.96 -7.77
C ARG A 335 3.85 -12.79 -9.01
N VAL A 336 3.84 -13.77 -9.90
CA VAL A 336 2.98 -13.71 -11.11
C VAL A 336 1.52 -13.54 -10.72
N ILE A 337 1.06 -14.24 -9.70
CA ILE A 337 -0.33 -14.15 -9.24
C ILE A 337 -0.56 -12.85 -8.47
N SER A 338 0.31 -12.49 -7.53
CA SER A 338 0.13 -11.33 -6.66
C SER A 338 0.25 -9.99 -7.38
N LEU A 339 0.93 -9.93 -8.52
CA LEU A 339 1.03 -8.76 -9.38
C LEU A 339 0.05 -8.83 -10.57
N GLY A 340 -0.04 -9.98 -11.22
CA GLY A 340 -0.84 -10.14 -12.44
C GLY A 340 -2.34 -10.04 -12.21
N VAL A 341 -2.86 -10.75 -11.20
CA VAL A 341 -4.31 -10.73 -10.92
C VAL A 341 -4.81 -9.34 -10.53
N PRO A 342 -4.15 -8.56 -9.64
CA PRO A 342 -4.57 -7.18 -9.37
C PRO A 342 -4.52 -6.25 -10.57
N LEU A 343 -3.58 -6.43 -11.50
CA LEU A 343 -3.54 -5.65 -12.74
C LEU A 343 -4.76 -5.92 -13.61
N VAL A 344 -5.15 -7.19 -13.77
CA VAL A 344 -6.37 -7.56 -14.51
C VAL A 344 -7.61 -7.03 -13.80
N LEU A 345 -7.74 -7.25 -12.49
CA LEU A 345 -8.87 -6.76 -11.70
C LEU A 345 -8.98 -5.23 -11.74
N GLY A 346 -7.84 -4.53 -11.67
CA GLY A 346 -7.79 -3.09 -11.72
C GLY A 346 -8.21 -2.54 -13.10
N ALA A 347 -7.76 -3.16 -14.17
CA ALA A 347 -8.19 -2.81 -15.53
C ALA A 347 -9.70 -3.02 -15.70
N LEU A 348 -10.24 -4.16 -15.27
CA LEU A 348 -11.69 -4.44 -15.28
C LEU A 348 -12.46 -3.45 -14.41
N SER A 349 -11.92 -3.08 -13.25
CA SER A 349 -12.52 -2.08 -12.35
C SER A 349 -12.59 -0.70 -12.99
N LEU A 350 -11.56 -0.26 -13.70
CA LEU A 350 -11.55 1.01 -14.43
C LEU A 350 -12.55 0.99 -15.60
N ILE A 351 -12.62 -0.10 -16.34
CA ILE A 351 -13.57 -0.27 -17.44
C ILE A 351 -15.01 -0.21 -16.90
N ALA A 352 -15.31 -0.97 -15.84
CA ALA A 352 -16.63 -0.99 -15.21
C ALA A 352 -17.03 0.40 -14.70
N TRP A 353 -16.11 1.12 -14.08
CA TRP A 353 -16.35 2.49 -13.63
C TRP A 353 -16.63 3.45 -14.80
N LYS A 354 -15.87 3.38 -15.90
CA LYS A 354 -16.14 4.20 -17.10
C LYS A 354 -17.49 3.92 -17.71
N ILE A 355 -17.90 2.65 -17.76
CA ILE A 355 -19.24 2.26 -18.26
C ILE A 355 -20.34 2.82 -17.33
N GLU A 356 -20.14 2.76 -16.01
CA GLU A 356 -21.08 3.35 -15.04
C GLU A 356 -21.22 4.87 -15.24
N LEU A 357 -20.10 5.58 -15.44
CA LEU A 357 -20.11 7.02 -15.72
C LEU A 357 -20.86 7.38 -17.03
N ALA A 358 -20.69 6.56 -18.07
CA ALA A 358 -21.33 6.82 -19.37
C ALA A 358 -22.86 6.57 -19.35
N ARG A 359 -23.36 5.86 -18.34
CA ARG A 359 -24.81 5.55 -18.18
C ARG A 359 -25.55 6.57 -17.31
N ARG A 360 -24.81 7.46 -16.62
CA ARG A 360 -25.35 8.57 -15.83
C ARG A 360 -25.51 9.82 -16.64
#